data_9c5ac7de5b15231af3f1c08bf5eba01c
#
_entry.id   9c5ac7de5b15231af3f1c08bf5eba01c
#
_cell.length_a   1.000
_cell.length_b   1.000
_cell.length_c   1.000
_cell.angle_alpha   90.00
_cell.angle_beta   90.00
_cell.angle_gamma   90.00
#
_symmetry.space_group_name_H-M   'P 1'
#
loop_
_entity.id
_entity.type
_entity.pdbx_description
1 polymer ?
#
loop_
_entity_poly.entity_id
_entity_poly.type
_entity_poly.pdbx_seq_one_letter_code
_entity_poly.pdbx_strand_id
1 'polypeptide(L)'
;KVRPSCAEYPTEQRRIAMLQSGDEINVVFFGTNAEREEKLLPVYVPIYMGTTGLRLFMTQPEILHELNDIESLQELKKFTMGQGIGWPDGDTLRLNGFSVTDGRYMTLHKMLNAQRFDLYPRAYWQIVGEWQWMRESAPNIIISDKIALYYPQPIYFFVSPKAPELHKALQIGMERAFDTGLLWDLLQTHPETAPSFQKLNLKDLRIFRIENPLLPEKSVEAMKKYSMFQQRRVPEGDSPQ
;
A
#
# COMPACT_ATOMS: atom_id res chain seq x y z
N LYS A 1 -16.54 -19.21 -10.98
CA LYS A 1 -15.17 -19.66 -11.33
C LYS A 1 -14.37 -18.47 -11.81
N VAL A 2 -13.30 -18.10 -11.10
CA VAL A 2 -12.38 -17.02 -11.50
C VAL A 2 -11.46 -17.56 -12.58
N ARG A 3 -11.23 -16.76 -13.63
CA ARG A 3 -10.23 -17.04 -14.66
C ARG A 3 -9.21 -15.90 -14.62
N PRO A 4 -7.92 -16.18 -14.41
CA PRO A 4 -6.91 -15.13 -14.48
C PRO A 4 -6.78 -14.61 -15.92
N SER A 5 -6.63 -13.29 -16.08
CA SER A 5 -6.25 -12.71 -17.36
C SER A 5 -4.74 -12.86 -17.54
N CYS A 6 -4.32 -13.41 -18.67
CA CYS A 6 -2.91 -13.56 -19.05
C CYS A 6 -2.41 -12.41 -19.94
N ALA A 7 -3.18 -11.32 -20.08
CA ALA A 7 -2.75 -10.16 -20.84
C ALA A 7 -1.56 -9.48 -20.17
N GLU A 8 -0.55 -9.09 -20.96
CA GLU A 8 0.54 -8.24 -20.49
C GLU A 8 -0.05 -7.00 -19.81
N TYR A 9 0.48 -6.65 -18.64
CA TYR A 9 -0.08 -5.63 -17.77
C TYR A 9 -0.04 -4.25 -18.43
N PRO A 10 -1.16 -3.75 -18.97
CA PRO A 10 -1.26 -2.38 -19.45
C PRO A 10 -1.10 -1.41 -18.26
N THR A 11 -0.94 -0.13 -18.56
CA THR A 11 -0.93 0.92 -17.53
C THR A 11 -2.19 0.83 -16.64
N GLU A 12 -2.14 1.40 -15.43
CA GLU A 12 -3.32 1.41 -14.55
C GLU A 12 -4.55 2.05 -15.23
N GLN A 13 -4.36 3.15 -15.96
CA GLN A 13 -5.45 3.81 -16.70
C GLN A 13 -6.10 2.87 -17.73
N ARG A 14 -5.30 2.08 -18.44
CA ARG A 14 -5.85 1.12 -19.39
C ARG A 14 -6.61 0.00 -18.70
N ARG A 15 -6.12 -0.49 -17.56
CA ARG A 15 -6.86 -1.49 -16.75
C ARG A 15 -8.20 -0.95 -16.24
N ILE A 16 -8.25 0.32 -15.82
CA ILE A 16 -9.49 0.99 -15.42
C ILE A 16 -10.47 1.03 -16.61
N ALA A 17 -10.01 1.45 -17.78
CA ALA A 17 -10.84 1.50 -18.99
C ALA A 17 -11.38 0.11 -19.39
N MET A 18 -10.54 -0.93 -19.35
CA MET A 18 -10.93 -2.31 -19.60
C MET A 18 -11.95 -2.83 -18.58
N LEU A 19 -11.79 -2.48 -17.32
CA LEU A 19 -12.73 -2.84 -16.27
C LEU A 19 -14.08 -2.10 -16.43
N GLN A 20 -14.05 -0.83 -16.86
CA GLN A 20 -15.27 -0.08 -17.17
C GLN A 20 -16.03 -0.70 -18.36
N SER A 21 -15.32 -1.14 -19.40
CA SER A 21 -15.94 -1.83 -20.54
C SER A 21 -16.51 -3.19 -20.14
N GLY A 22 -15.87 -3.89 -19.22
CA GLY A 22 -16.29 -5.20 -18.72
C GLY A 22 -16.16 -6.34 -19.73
N ASP A 23 -15.54 -6.11 -20.88
CA ASP A 23 -15.46 -7.08 -21.96
C ASP A 23 -14.33 -8.09 -21.76
N GLU A 24 -13.18 -7.63 -21.27
CA GLU A 24 -11.98 -8.47 -21.09
C GLU A 24 -11.73 -8.81 -19.62
N ILE A 25 -11.93 -7.84 -18.72
CA ILE A 25 -11.72 -8.00 -17.28
C ILE A 25 -12.97 -7.55 -16.53
N ASN A 26 -13.37 -8.33 -15.51
CA ASN A 26 -14.52 -8.01 -14.67
C ASN A 26 -14.15 -7.65 -13.24
N VAL A 27 -12.93 -7.99 -12.80
CA VAL A 27 -12.39 -7.66 -11.48
C VAL A 27 -10.89 -7.42 -11.54
N VAL A 28 -10.43 -6.39 -10.83
CA VAL A 28 -9.01 -6.05 -10.63
C VAL A 28 -8.84 -5.50 -9.22
N PHE A 29 -7.64 -5.49 -8.68
CA PHE A 29 -7.34 -4.81 -7.42
C PHE A 29 -6.41 -3.62 -7.63
N PHE A 30 -6.68 -2.51 -6.92
CA PHE A 30 -5.81 -1.32 -6.88
C PHE A 30 -5.98 -0.56 -5.56
N GLY A 31 -5.06 0.39 -5.31
CA GLY A 31 -5.28 1.45 -4.34
C GLY A 31 -6.48 2.30 -4.73
N THR A 32 -7.24 2.75 -3.75
CA THR A 32 -8.45 3.55 -4.02
C THR A 32 -8.16 5.05 -4.15
N ASN A 33 -9.02 5.73 -4.88
CA ASN A 33 -9.21 7.16 -4.89
C ASN A 33 -10.64 7.49 -5.35
N ALA A 34 -11.06 8.75 -5.26
CA ALA A 34 -12.40 9.18 -5.59
C ALA A 34 -12.80 8.84 -7.05
N GLU A 35 -11.91 9.06 -8.01
CA GLU A 35 -12.16 8.78 -9.42
C GLU A 35 -12.46 7.29 -9.67
N ARG A 36 -11.71 6.39 -9.02
CA ARG A 36 -11.89 4.94 -9.16
C ARG A 36 -13.20 4.47 -8.53
N GLU A 37 -13.55 5.03 -7.36
CA GLU A 37 -14.81 4.70 -6.68
C GLU A 37 -16.04 5.23 -7.41
N GLU A 38 -15.91 6.34 -8.14
CA GLU A 38 -16.98 6.87 -9.00
C GLU A 38 -17.20 6.01 -10.26
N LYS A 39 -16.11 5.56 -10.87
CA LYS A 39 -16.15 4.87 -12.17
C LYS A 39 -16.37 3.37 -12.09
N LEU A 40 -16.10 2.75 -10.97
CA LEU A 40 -16.08 1.30 -10.76
C LEU A 40 -16.86 0.92 -9.50
N LEU A 41 -17.06 -0.37 -9.29
CA LEU A 41 -17.71 -0.90 -8.08
C LEU A 41 -16.66 -1.42 -7.08
N PRO A 42 -16.27 -0.65 -6.05
CA PRO A 42 -15.32 -1.11 -5.05
C PRO A 42 -15.96 -2.10 -4.07
N VAL A 43 -15.25 -3.16 -3.74
CA VAL A 43 -15.57 -4.07 -2.64
C VAL A 43 -14.95 -3.48 -1.37
N TYR A 44 -15.75 -2.86 -0.51
CA TYR A 44 -15.29 -2.08 0.65
C TYR A 44 -14.78 -2.94 1.82
N VAL A 45 -13.98 -3.96 1.50
CA VAL A 45 -13.19 -4.73 2.46
C VAL A 45 -11.74 -4.70 2.00
N PRO A 46 -10.83 -4.00 2.71
CA PRO A 46 -9.43 -3.91 2.32
C PRO A 46 -8.76 -5.28 2.24
N ILE A 47 -8.26 -5.65 1.07
CA ILE A 47 -7.65 -6.98 0.82
C ILE A 47 -6.53 -7.28 1.82
N TYR A 48 -5.74 -6.25 2.18
CA TYR A 48 -4.61 -6.37 3.09
C TYR A 48 -4.90 -5.82 4.50
N MET A 49 -6.18 -5.77 4.90
CA MET A 49 -6.61 -5.38 6.25
C MET A 49 -5.94 -4.09 6.77
N GLY A 50 -5.74 -3.09 5.92
CA GLY A 50 -5.15 -1.81 6.27
C GLY A 50 -3.61 -1.78 6.33
N THR A 51 -2.93 -2.92 6.21
CA THR A 51 -1.45 -2.97 6.23
C THR A 51 -0.79 -2.27 5.05
N THR A 52 -1.54 -2.00 3.99
CA THR A 52 -1.07 -1.17 2.88
C THR A 52 -0.75 0.25 3.32
N GLY A 53 -1.49 0.80 4.27
CA GLY A 53 -1.24 2.14 4.81
C GLY A 53 0.01 2.25 5.68
N LEU A 54 0.50 1.15 6.23
CA LEU A 54 1.76 1.13 6.96
C LEU A 54 2.92 0.99 5.98
N ARG A 55 3.73 2.06 5.86
CA ARG A 55 4.86 2.15 4.94
C ARG A 55 6.18 2.05 5.69
N LEU A 56 6.95 1.02 5.38
CA LEU A 56 8.36 0.98 5.70
C LEU A 56 9.16 1.50 4.50
N PHE A 57 10.43 1.78 4.72
CA PHE A 57 11.26 2.39 3.68
C PHE A 57 12.33 1.42 3.20
N MET A 58 12.43 1.26 1.88
CA MET A 58 13.70 0.87 1.28
C MET A 58 14.55 2.13 1.15
N THR A 59 15.82 2.02 1.48
CA THR A 59 16.78 3.12 1.46
C THR A 59 18.18 2.59 1.18
N GLN A 60 19.18 3.44 1.33
CA GLN A 60 20.59 3.08 1.22
C GLN A 60 21.26 3.13 2.60
N PRO A 61 22.37 2.40 2.80
CA PRO A 61 23.10 2.39 4.07
C PRO A 61 23.51 3.77 4.56
N GLU A 62 23.87 4.67 3.63
CA GLU A 62 24.30 6.03 3.94
C GLU A 62 23.18 6.87 4.56
N ILE A 63 21.94 6.64 4.14
CA ILE A 63 20.75 7.34 4.63
C ILE A 63 20.21 6.71 5.93
N LEU A 64 20.43 5.41 6.13
CA LEU A 64 19.80 4.66 7.21
C LEU A 64 20.12 5.22 8.61
N HIS A 65 21.35 5.69 8.83
CA HIS A 65 21.75 6.23 10.14
C HIS A 65 20.92 7.50 10.46
N GLU A 66 20.91 8.46 9.54
CA GLU A 66 20.12 9.68 9.70
C GLU A 66 18.63 9.39 9.84
N LEU A 67 18.10 8.46 9.02
CA LEU A 67 16.70 8.04 9.10
C LEU A 67 16.34 7.43 10.45
N ASN A 68 17.21 6.63 11.04
CA ASN A 68 16.94 5.98 12.33
C ASN A 68 16.94 6.96 13.52
N ASP A 69 17.60 8.08 13.38
CA ASP A 69 17.75 9.10 14.44
C ASP A 69 16.65 10.17 14.41
N ILE A 70 15.77 10.19 13.36
CA ILE A 70 14.69 11.18 13.29
C ILE A 70 13.69 11.00 14.44
N GLU A 71 13.25 12.11 15.01
CA GLU A 71 12.29 12.15 16.10
C GLU A 71 10.97 12.82 15.73
N SER A 72 10.92 13.50 14.58
CA SER A 72 9.76 14.27 14.14
C SER A 72 9.37 14.01 12.69
N LEU A 73 8.09 14.25 12.39
CA LEU A 73 7.59 14.23 11.02
C LEU A 73 8.28 15.28 10.12
N GLN A 74 8.70 16.41 10.70
CA GLN A 74 9.41 17.47 9.97
C GLN A 74 10.80 17.00 9.51
N GLU A 75 11.47 16.18 10.32
CA GLU A 75 12.75 15.57 9.93
C GLU A 75 12.54 14.54 8.83
N LEU A 76 11.49 13.69 8.92
CA LEU A 76 11.16 12.75 7.85
C LEU A 76 10.87 13.47 6.52
N LYS A 77 10.31 14.68 6.54
CA LYS A 77 10.02 15.48 5.33
C LYS A 77 11.27 16.02 4.62
N LYS A 78 12.44 15.95 5.23
CA LYS A 78 13.71 16.34 4.58
C LYS A 78 14.12 15.34 3.51
N PHE A 79 13.68 14.09 3.62
CA PHE A 79 13.98 13.04 2.65
C PHE A 79 13.03 13.07 1.45
N THR A 80 13.59 12.88 0.27
CA THR A 80 12.82 12.74 -0.97
C THR A 80 12.33 11.30 -1.11
N MET A 81 11.04 11.13 -1.44
CA MET A 81 10.40 9.82 -1.56
C MET A 81 10.16 9.44 -3.02
N GLY A 82 10.46 8.19 -3.39
CA GLY A 82 10.10 7.63 -4.69
C GLY A 82 8.69 7.06 -4.70
N GLN A 83 7.93 7.31 -5.78
CA GLN A 83 6.58 6.74 -5.97
C GLN A 83 6.31 6.34 -7.42
N GLY A 84 5.39 5.40 -7.60
CA GLY A 84 4.96 4.98 -8.93
C GLY A 84 4.11 6.04 -9.62
N ILE A 85 4.36 6.25 -10.90
CA ILE A 85 3.54 7.16 -11.72
C ILE A 85 2.07 6.72 -11.66
N GLY A 86 1.18 7.65 -11.28
CA GLY A 86 -0.26 7.43 -11.16
C GLY A 86 -0.70 6.67 -9.91
N TRP A 87 0.20 6.43 -8.95
CA TRP A 87 -0.19 5.89 -7.66
C TRP A 87 -0.79 6.98 -6.77
N PRO A 88 -1.95 6.72 -6.12
CA PRO A 88 -2.58 7.69 -5.22
C PRO A 88 -1.69 8.14 -4.05
N ASP A 89 -0.75 7.29 -3.66
CA ASP A 89 0.23 7.57 -2.61
C ASP A 89 1.07 8.83 -2.88
N GLY A 90 1.46 9.04 -4.14
CA GLY A 90 2.25 10.22 -4.53
C GLY A 90 1.53 11.52 -4.19
N ASP A 91 0.24 11.60 -4.48
CA ASP A 91 -0.57 12.79 -4.20
C ASP A 91 -0.80 12.97 -2.69
N THR A 92 -1.07 11.87 -1.98
CA THR A 92 -1.19 11.91 -0.51
C THR A 92 0.08 12.43 0.15
N LEU A 93 1.25 11.96 -0.26
CA LEU A 93 2.54 12.43 0.28
C LEU A 93 2.80 13.90 -0.03
N ARG A 94 2.56 14.36 -1.27
CA ARG A 94 2.72 15.78 -1.67
C ARG A 94 1.81 16.70 -0.87
N LEU A 95 0.54 16.33 -0.67
CA LEU A 95 -0.41 17.12 0.14
C LEU A 95 0.03 17.24 1.62
N ASN A 96 0.79 16.25 2.11
CA ASN A 96 1.38 16.30 3.44
C ASN A 96 2.77 16.97 3.48
N GLY A 97 3.22 17.56 2.39
CA GLY A 97 4.46 18.35 2.32
C GLY A 97 5.73 17.53 2.13
N PHE A 98 5.64 16.31 1.61
CA PHE A 98 6.81 15.51 1.21
C PHE A 98 7.25 15.84 -0.21
N SER A 99 8.55 15.81 -0.45
CA SER A 99 9.11 15.81 -1.81
C SER A 99 8.97 14.40 -2.42
N VAL A 100 8.39 14.32 -3.61
CA VAL A 100 8.14 13.03 -4.28
C VAL A 100 8.70 13.01 -5.70
N THR A 101 9.50 12.00 -5.99
CA THR A 101 10.03 11.68 -7.33
C THR A 101 9.22 10.54 -7.92
N ASP A 102 8.59 10.77 -9.06
CA ASP A 102 7.82 9.75 -9.76
C ASP A 102 8.71 8.89 -10.68
N GLY A 103 8.41 7.61 -10.75
CA GLY A 103 9.10 6.66 -11.62
C GLY A 103 8.21 5.49 -12.02
N ARG A 104 8.63 4.76 -13.05
CA ARG A 104 7.98 3.49 -13.39
C ARG A 104 8.32 2.44 -12.32
N TYR A 105 7.35 1.67 -11.86
CA TYR A 105 7.54 0.64 -10.84
C TYR A 105 8.80 -0.22 -11.06
N MET A 106 8.98 -0.74 -12.28
CA MET A 106 10.12 -1.60 -12.63
C MET A 106 11.49 -0.91 -12.60
N THR A 107 11.54 0.41 -12.42
CA THR A 107 12.79 1.19 -12.38
C THR A 107 13.04 1.90 -11.07
N LEU A 108 12.04 2.03 -10.19
CA LEU A 108 12.15 2.79 -8.93
C LEU A 108 13.28 2.29 -8.03
N HIS A 109 13.46 0.98 -7.90
CA HIS A 109 14.56 0.41 -7.11
C HIS A 109 15.94 0.76 -7.69
N LYS A 110 16.08 0.81 -9.03
CA LYS A 110 17.31 1.25 -9.68
C LYS A 110 17.56 2.75 -9.50
N MET A 111 16.48 3.55 -9.49
CA MET A 111 16.54 4.98 -9.20
C MET A 111 16.98 5.23 -7.76
N LEU A 112 16.43 4.48 -6.78
CA LEU A 112 16.88 4.51 -5.39
C LEU A 112 18.36 4.12 -5.28
N ASN A 113 18.77 3.01 -5.89
CA ASN A 113 20.16 2.56 -5.90
C ASN A 113 21.13 3.57 -6.55
N ALA A 114 20.63 4.40 -7.46
CA ALA A 114 21.37 5.51 -8.10
C ALA A 114 21.19 6.86 -7.38
N GLN A 115 20.68 6.88 -6.14
CA GLN A 115 20.49 8.06 -5.30
C GLN A 115 19.65 9.17 -5.95
N ARG A 116 18.62 8.80 -6.73
CA ARG A 116 17.70 9.77 -7.34
C ARG A 116 16.62 10.27 -6.35
N PHE A 117 16.44 9.57 -5.27
CA PHE A 117 15.63 9.90 -4.10
C PHE A 117 16.13 9.06 -2.91
N ASP A 118 15.72 9.40 -1.69
CA ASP A 118 16.30 8.86 -0.46
C ASP A 118 15.53 7.64 0.08
N LEU A 119 14.21 7.69 0.00
CA LEU A 119 13.31 6.70 0.59
C LEU A 119 12.33 6.15 -0.45
N TYR A 120 12.15 4.83 -0.48
CA TYR A 120 11.10 4.17 -1.25
C TYR A 120 10.07 3.56 -0.31
N PRO A 121 8.96 4.26 -0.02
CA PRO A 121 7.91 3.76 0.85
C PRO A 121 7.20 2.56 0.23
N ARG A 122 7.22 1.42 0.93
CA ARG A 122 6.51 0.20 0.50
C ARG A 122 5.60 -0.29 1.61
N ALA A 123 4.49 -0.91 1.23
CA ALA A 123 3.56 -1.43 2.21
C ALA A 123 4.18 -2.55 3.04
N TYR A 124 3.84 -2.58 4.32
CA TYR A 124 4.31 -3.59 5.27
C TYR A 124 4.19 -5.02 4.74
N TRP A 125 3.07 -5.36 4.10
CA TRP A 125 2.83 -6.71 3.62
C TRP A 125 3.74 -7.15 2.46
N GLN A 126 4.31 -6.21 1.70
CA GLN A 126 5.03 -6.52 0.45
C GLN A 126 6.54 -6.25 0.51
N ILE A 127 6.99 -5.36 1.42
CA ILE A 127 8.35 -4.79 1.36
C ILE A 127 9.46 -5.84 1.38
N VAL A 128 9.32 -6.90 2.17
CA VAL A 128 10.36 -7.95 2.27
C VAL A 128 10.46 -8.76 0.99
N GLY A 129 9.32 -9.19 0.42
CA GLY A 129 9.30 -9.93 -0.84
C GLY A 129 9.84 -9.10 -2.01
N GLU A 130 9.42 -7.83 -2.11
CA GLU A 130 9.94 -6.93 -3.14
C GLU A 130 11.43 -6.66 -2.98
N TRP A 131 11.92 -6.42 -1.77
CA TRP A 131 13.34 -6.21 -1.52
C TRP A 131 14.18 -7.42 -1.95
N GLN A 132 13.75 -8.63 -1.64
CA GLN A 132 14.44 -9.86 -2.04
C GLN A 132 14.65 -9.95 -3.55
N TRP A 133 13.62 -9.57 -4.31
CA TRP A 133 13.68 -9.54 -5.78
C TRP A 133 14.48 -8.34 -6.30
N MET A 134 14.29 -7.15 -5.75
CA MET A 134 14.92 -5.92 -6.24
C MET A 134 16.42 -5.86 -6.01
N ARG A 135 16.92 -6.46 -4.92
CA ARG A 135 18.34 -6.45 -4.57
C ARG A 135 19.25 -7.12 -5.59
N GLU A 136 18.73 -7.97 -6.46
CA GLU A 136 19.53 -8.58 -7.54
C GLU A 136 20.03 -7.51 -8.52
N SER A 137 19.22 -6.49 -8.80
CA SER A 137 19.59 -5.40 -9.73
C SER A 137 19.85 -4.06 -9.04
N ALA A 138 19.70 -4.00 -7.72
CA ALA A 138 19.96 -2.85 -6.87
C ALA A 138 20.57 -3.31 -5.52
N PRO A 139 21.82 -3.78 -5.51
CA PRO A 139 22.40 -4.50 -4.39
C PRO A 139 22.63 -3.65 -3.13
N ASN A 140 22.66 -2.31 -3.27
CA ASN A 140 22.90 -1.42 -2.14
C ASN A 140 21.63 -1.03 -1.37
N ILE A 141 20.43 -1.44 -1.84
CA ILE A 141 19.19 -1.13 -1.13
C ILE A 141 18.99 -2.04 0.08
N ILE A 142 18.55 -1.43 1.17
CA ILE A 142 18.23 -2.09 2.43
C ILE A 142 16.84 -1.67 2.90
N ILE A 143 16.28 -2.40 3.86
CA ILE A 143 15.02 -2.04 4.51
C ILE A 143 15.33 -1.33 5.84
N SER A 144 14.71 -0.16 6.08
CA SER A 144 14.65 0.45 7.40
C SER A 144 13.61 -0.29 8.23
N ASP A 145 14.03 -0.81 9.39
CA ASP A 145 13.22 -1.61 10.31
C ASP A 145 12.85 -0.89 11.60
N LYS A 146 13.18 0.43 11.72
CA LYS A 146 12.89 1.25 12.91
C LYS A 146 11.85 2.34 12.67
N ILE A 147 11.76 2.85 11.44
CA ILE A 147 10.92 3.99 11.10
C ILE A 147 9.84 3.56 10.10
N ALA A 148 8.62 3.98 10.35
CA ALA A 148 7.51 3.78 9.44
C ALA A 148 6.65 5.03 9.31
N LEU A 149 5.94 5.15 8.20
CA LEU A 149 4.91 6.16 7.95
C LEU A 149 3.56 5.47 7.80
N TYR A 150 2.54 5.97 8.48
CA TYR A 150 1.18 5.47 8.33
C TYR A 150 0.25 6.54 7.79
N TYR A 151 -0.53 6.16 6.78
CA TYR A 151 -1.71 6.88 6.29
C TYR A 151 -2.72 5.88 5.73
N PRO A 152 -4.04 6.11 5.89
CA PRO A 152 -5.05 5.21 5.35
C PRO A 152 -4.94 5.14 3.83
N GLN A 153 -4.59 3.98 3.27
CA GLN A 153 -4.54 3.74 1.83
C GLN A 153 -4.96 2.29 1.55
N PRO A 154 -6.27 2.02 1.50
CA PRO A 154 -6.73 0.66 1.24
C PRO A 154 -6.54 0.26 -0.22
N ILE A 155 -6.32 -1.04 -0.43
CA ILE A 155 -6.45 -1.71 -1.71
C ILE A 155 -7.73 -2.52 -1.68
N TYR A 156 -8.57 -2.35 -2.69
CA TYR A 156 -9.82 -3.07 -2.88
C TYR A 156 -9.81 -3.89 -4.16
N PHE A 157 -10.67 -4.91 -4.20
CA PHE A 157 -11.18 -5.38 -5.48
C PHE A 157 -12.14 -4.34 -6.04
N PHE A 158 -11.92 -3.98 -7.28
CA PHE A 158 -12.83 -3.18 -8.08
C PHE A 158 -13.47 -4.06 -9.13
N VAL A 159 -14.79 -3.97 -9.27
CA VAL A 159 -15.58 -4.76 -10.20
C VAL A 159 -16.13 -3.85 -11.29
N SER A 160 -16.27 -4.39 -12.49
CA SER A 160 -16.90 -3.70 -13.60
C SER A 160 -18.32 -3.26 -13.25
N PRO A 161 -18.75 -2.04 -13.59
CA PRO A 161 -20.13 -1.62 -13.47
C PRO A 161 -21.12 -2.50 -14.21
N LYS A 162 -20.64 -3.26 -15.21
CA LYS A 162 -21.46 -4.23 -15.98
C LYS A 162 -21.63 -5.59 -15.27
N ALA A 163 -20.98 -5.79 -14.10
CA ALA A 163 -21.04 -7.05 -13.36
C ALA A 163 -21.51 -6.87 -11.90
N PRO A 164 -22.67 -6.25 -11.62
CA PRO A 164 -23.12 -5.92 -10.26
C PRO A 164 -23.34 -7.17 -9.40
N GLU A 165 -23.76 -8.30 -9.98
CA GLU A 165 -23.91 -9.55 -9.24
C GLU A 165 -22.56 -10.13 -8.78
N LEU A 166 -21.50 -9.97 -9.57
CA LEU A 166 -20.14 -10.31 -9.16
C LEU A 166 -19.69 -9.43 -8.00
N HIS A 167 -19.95 -8.12 -8.07
CA HIS A 167 -19.65 -7.19 -6.99
C HIS A 167 -20.31 -7.61 -5.67
N LYS A 168 -21.63 -7.89 -5.69
CA LYS A 168 -22.37 -8.34 -4.52
C LYS A 168 -21.82 -9.64 -3.94
N ALA A 169 -21.50 -10.60 -4.80
CA ALA A 169 -20.92 -11.87 -4.38
C ALA A 169 -19.54 -11.69 -3.73
N LEU A 170 -18.69 -10.84 -4.30
CA LEU A 170 -17.37 -10.52 -3.75
C LEU A 170 -17.48 -9.75 -2.44
N GLN A 171 -18.39 -8.77 -2.32
CA GLN A 171 -18.61 -8.04 -1.07
C GLN A 171 -18.95 -9.01 0.07
N ILE A 172 -19.95 -9.86 -0.13
CA ILE A 172 -20.36 -10.88 0.87
C ILE A 172 -19.22 -11.85 1.19
N GLY A 173 -18.50 -12.30 0.16
CA GLY A 173 -17.38 -13.23 0.32
C GLY A 173 -16.22 -12.62 1.12
N MET A 174 -15.88 -11.38 0.84
CA MET A 174 -14.80 -10.65 1.53
C MET A 174 -15.19 -10.32 2.98
N GLU A 175 -16.43 -9.90 3.25
CA GLU A 175 -16.93 -9.69 4.61
C GLU A 175 -16.85 -10.99 5.42
N ARG A 176 -17.31 -12.09 4.86
CA ARG A 176 -17.22 -13.40 5.51
C ARG A 176 -15.76 -13.82 5.77
N ALA A 177 -14.88 -13.61 4.79
CA ALA A 177 -13.47 -13.93 4.94
C ALA A 177 -12.78 -13.09 6.04
N PHE A 178 -13.20 -11.84 6.20
CA PHE A 178 -12.77 -10.99 7.31
C PHE A 178 -13.31 -11.50 8.65
N ASP A 179 -14.62 -11.72 8.76
CA ASP A 179 -15.30 -12.12 10.00
C ASP A 179 -14.82 -13.48 10.53
N THR A 180 -14.48 -14.42 9.63
CA THR A 180 -13.95 -15.74 9.99
C THR A 180 -12.45 -15.77 10.27
N GLY A 181 -11.74 -14.65 10.09
CA GLY A 181 -10.28 -14.59 10.23
C GLY A 181 -9.49 -15.10 9.01
N LEU A 182 -10.17 -15.61 7.98
CA LEU A 182 -9.51 -16.20 6.80
C LEU A 182 -8.59 -15.21 6.08
N LEU A 183 -8.96 -13.92 6.01
CA LEU A 183 -8.09 -12.89 5.42
C LEU A 183 -6.79 -12.73 6.22
N TRP A 184 -6.88 -12.76 7.53
CA TRP A 184 -5.72 -12.66 8.40
C TRP A 184 -4.79 -13.86 8.25
N ASP A 185 -5.36 -15.07 8.27
CA ASP A 185 -4.59 -16.30 8.09
C ASP A 185 -3.90 -16.32 6.73
N LEU A 186 -4.60 -15.87 5.67
CA LEU A 186 -4.04 -15.77 4.33
C LEU A 186 -2.85 -14.81 4.29
N LEU A 187 -2.95 -13.62 4.89
CA LEU A 187 -1.84 -12.66 4.93
C LEU A 187 -0.61 -13.20 5.63
N GLN A 188 -0.77 -14.02 6.66
CA GLN A 188 0.34 -14.60 7.40
C GLN A 188 0.98 -15.82 6.71
N THR A 189 0.27 -16.49 5.82
CA THR A 189 0.69 -17.77 5.23
C THR A 189 1.00 -17.69 3.74
N HIS A 190 0.46 -16.70 3.01
CA HIS A 190 0.69 -16.59 1.59
C HIS A 190 2.16 -16.24 1.27
N PRO A 191 2.80 -16.90 0.29
CA PRO A 191 4.22 -16.71 0.00
C PRO A 191 4.67 -15.28 -0.28
N GLU A 192 3.80 -14.43 -0.83
CA GLU A 192 4.12 -13.02 -1.11
C GLU A 192 4.05 -12.12 0.13
N THR A 193 3.20 -12.43 1.10
CA THR A 193 2.96 -11.57 2.27
C THR A 193 3.63 -12.09 3.54
N ALA A 194 3.66 -13.41 3.73
CA ALA A 194 4.24 -14.06 4.92
C ALA A 194 5.66 -13.59 5.27
N PRO A 195 6.59 -13.38 4.32
CA PRO A 195 7.95 -12.93 4.66
C PRO A 195 7.99 -11.63 5.47
N SER A 196 7.08 -10.69 5.20
CA SER A 196 7.00 -9.43 5.95
C SER A 196 6.46 -9.63 7.36
N PHE A 197 5.40 -10.44 7.51
CA PHE A 197 4.82 -10.74 8.82
C PHE A 197 5.76 -11.55 9.73
N GLN A 198 6.66 -12.33 9.15
CA GLN A 198 7.63 -13.16 9.89
C GLN A 198 8.89 -12.40 10.28
N LYS A 199 9.33 -11.43 9.46
CA LYS A 199 10.62 -10.76 9.63
C LYS A 199 10.54 -9.40 10.31
N LEU A 200 9.40 -8.72 10.22
CA LEU A 200 9.25 -7.35 10.69
C LEU A 200 8.42 -7.32 11.98
N ASN A 201 9.00 -6.74 13.03
CA ASN A 201 8.32 -6.59 14.32
C ASN A 201 7.70 -5.19 14.42
N LEU A 202 6.37 -5.13 14.41
CA LEU A 202 5.63 -3.85 14.50
C LEU A 202 5.88 -3.09 15.83
N LYS A 203 6.30 -3.79 16.89
CA LYS A 203 6.55 -3.17 18.20
C LYS A 203 7.82 -2.33 18.24
N ASP A 204 8.75 -2.59 17.32
CA ASP A 204 10.04 -1.91 17.27
C ASP A 204 10.00 -0.67 16.38
N LEU A 205 8.85 -0.41 15.72
CA LEU A 205 8.69 0.69 14.79
C LEU A 205 8.26 1.98 15.49
N ARG A 206 8.99 3.07 15.24
CA ARG A 206 8.50 4.43 15.42
C ARG A 206 7.63 4.79 14.22
N ILE A 207 6.33 4.96 14.43
CA ILE A 207 5.36 5.18 13.37
C ILE A 207 4.93 6.65 13.35
N PHE A 208 5.34 7.39 12.31
CA PHE A 208 4.81 8.71 12.02
C PHE A 208 3.46 8.57 11.31
N ARG A 209 2.53 9.48 11.60
CA ARG A 209 1.17 9.43 11.03
C ARG A 209 0.89 10.70 10.25
N ILE A 210 0.28 10.53 9.09
CA ILE A 210 -0.27 11.60 8.26
C ILE A 210 -1.69 11.24 7.85
N GLU A 211 -2.45 12.23 7.44
CA GLU A 211 -3.79 12.04 6.92
C GLU A 211 -3.77 11.77 5.42
N ASN A 212 -4.80 11.10 4.94
CA ASN A 212 -5.10 11.01 3.52
C ASN A 212 -6.41 11.77 3.22
N PRO A 213 -6.32 13.08 2.92
CA PRO A 213 -7.51 13.90 2.66
C PRO A 213 -8.20 13.56 1.34
N LEU A 214 -7.55 12.75 0.48
CA LEU A 214 -8.10 12.29 -0.80
C LEU A 214 -8.91 11.01 -0.66
N LEU A 215 -8.94 10.40 0.53
CA LEU A 215 -9.64 9.15 0.73
C LEU A 215 -11.17 9.39 0.80
N PRO A 216 -11.97 8.75 -0.05
CA PRO A 216 -13.42 8.88 -0.02
C PRO A 216 -14.02 8.45 1.32
N GLU A 217 -15.12 9.07 1.74
CA GLU A 217 -15.77 8.83 3.02
C GLU A 217 -16.09 7.35 3.28
N LYS A 218 -16.64 6.65 2.28
CA LYS A 218 -16.91 5.21 2.38
C LYS A 218 -15.65 4.39 2.64
N SER A 219 -14.53 4.80 2.07
CA SER A 219 -13.24 4.15 2.32
C SER A 219 -12.69 4.47 3.70
N VAL A 220 -12.94 5.67 4.24
CA VAL A 220 -12.64 5.99 5.65
C VAL A 220 -13.45 5.08 6.58
N GLU A 221 -14.75 4.90 6.32
CA GLU A 221 -15.60 3.98 7.10
C GLU A 221 -15.15 2.52 6.99
N ALA A 222 -14.82 2.06 5.77
CA ALA A 222 -14.30 0.72 5.57
C ALA A 222 -12.99 0.49 6.33
N MET A 223 -12.08 1.47 6.33
CA MET A 223 -10.84 1.39 7.10
C MET A 223 -11.09 1.35 8.61
N LYS A 224 -12.08 2.10 9.12
CA LYS A 224 -12.48 2.01 10.52
C LYS A 224 -12.99 0.62 10.89
N LYS A 225 -13.74 -0.03 10.00
CA LYS A 225 -14.35 -1.35 10.26
C LYS A 225 -13.37 -2.51 10.09
N TYR A 226 -12.54 -2.47 9.05
CA TYR A 226 -11.80 -3.64 8.57
C TYR A 226 -10.27 -3.55 8.72
N SER A 227 -9.74 -2.44 9.27
CA SER A 227 -8.30 -2.34 9.47
C SER A 227 -7.87 -3.02 10.76
N MET A 228 -6.82 -3.85 10.68
CA MET A 228 -6.21 -4.48 11.84
C MET A 228 -5.62 -3.47 12.85
N PHE A 229 -5.27 -2.26 12.40
CA PHE A 229 -4.70 -1.21 13.25
C PHE A 229 -5.74 -0.51 14.10
N GLN A 230 -7.03 -0.67 13.79
CA GLN A 230 -8.12 -0.12 14.59
C GLN A 230 -8.68 -1.12 15.59
N GLN A 231 -8.63 -2.42 15.25
CA GLN A 231 -9.13 -3.48 16.14
C GLN A 231 -8.11 -3.85 17.23
N ARG A 232 -6.83 -3.72 16.97
CA ARG A 232 -5.76 -3.78 17.98
C ARG A 232 -5.36 -2.34 18.26
N ARG A 233 -5.58 -1.84 19.47
CA ARG A 233 -4.91 -0.63 19.93
C ARG A 233 -3.41 -0.87 19.77
N VAL A 234 -2.83 -0.41 18.67
CA VAL A 234 -1.39 -0.20 18.60
C VAL A 234 -1.12 0.78 19.75
N PRO A 235 -0.20 0.49 20.67
CA PRO A 235 0.11 1.44 21.73
C PRO A 235 0.35 2.79 21.07
N GLU A 236 -0.46 3.79 21.44
CA GLU A 236 -0.19 5.17 21.09
C GLU A 236 1.16 5.47 21.72
N GLY A 237 2.21 5.55 20.89
CA GLY A 237 3.44 6.19 21.32
C GLY A 237 3.05 7.61 21.69
N ASP A 238 3.36 8.00 22.93
CA ASP A 238 3.05 9.31 23.50
C ASP A 238 3.31 10.40 22.46
N SER A 239 2.23 11.04 22.04
CA SER A 239 2.33 12.28 21.27
C SER A 239 2.86 13.33 22.23
N PRO A 240 4.02 13.97 21.99
CA PRO A 240 4.40 15.14 22.75
C PRO A 240 3.38 16.24 22.45
N GLN A 241 2.89 16.86 23.53
CA GLN A 241 2.03 18.05 23.52
C GLN A 241 2.70 19.23 22.81
#